data_47db4898530cd1b632321d1d506470b5
#
_entry.id   47db4898530cd1b632321d1d506470b5
#
_cell.length_a   1.000
_cell.length_b   1.000
_cell.length_c   1.000
_cell.angle_alpha   90.00
_cell.angle_beta   90.00
_cell.angle_gamma   90.00
#
_symmetry.space_group_name_H-M   'P 1'
#
loop_
_entity.id
_entity.type
_entity.pdbx_description
1 polymer ?
#
loop_
_entity_poly.entity_id
_entity_poly.type
_entity_poly.pdbx_seq_one_letter_code
_entity_poly.pdbx_strand_id
1 'polypeptide(L)'
;MQNDLSEIESWLRTGAHEAELRAHFGSPLYDELTGLARAAEANLNPFETRRPKVLFLPGMMGSRLSVIENGQPYHVWIDPVDITTGGLSKLKWGSTVVANGTVLAPYFKMYLRLKLAGFDTEFLPYDWRQSPAVSGTALMRQLTKRGLSDVTLVCHSMGGLVARQMAAEDPNRRMVSRVITIGTPNFGSYAPMQVFDLSHGMVRALAAVDLTQDRTDIVKGTLRGFPGLVELLPSPDLRPDQDAFNRKSWPKTALPPQQTALTQAAKAARALPAPDDRFQQIIGVGVLTTVAATANETGFEYTQSQDGDGTVPRDLAEMGTVPRFYAEGKHGRLCNASDVIAATIELAESGATNALPTAPPASAFESLRRPVT
;
A
#
# COMPACT_ATOMS: atom_id res chain seq x y z
N MET A 1 -13.53 8.52 -11.51
CA MET A 1 -14.71 8.57 -10.61
C MET A 1 -14.33 9.34 -9.35
N GLN A 2 -14.93 10.52 -9.13
CA GLN A 2 -14.70 11.38 -7.95
C GLN A 2 -15.78 11.20 -6.88
N ASN A 3 -16.69 10.25 -7.08
CA ASN A 3 -17.92 10.09 -6.32
C ASN A 3 -17.65 9.56 -4.90
N ASP A 4 -18.55 9.88 -3.99
CA ASP A 4 -18.56 9.36 -2.64
C ASP A 4 -18.67 7.83 -2.66
N LEU A 5 -18.04 7.16 -1.71
CA LEU A 5 -18.06 5.71 -1.55
C LEU A 5 -19.51 5.18 -1.47
N SER A 6 -20.38 5.91 -0.78
CA SER A 6 -21.81 5.58 -0.65
C SER A 6 -22.56 5.62 -1.98
N GLU A 7 -22.20 6.53 -2.88
CA GLU A 7 -22.78 6.59 -4.23
C GLU A 7 -22.34 5.39 -5.07
N ILE A 8 -21.07 5.02 -5.01
CA ILE A 8 -20.55 3.84 -5.73
C ILE A 8 -21.19 2.56 -5.23
N GLU A 9 -21.36 2.40 -3.92
CA GLU A 9 -22.12 1.28 -3.35
C GLU A 9 -23.57 1.27 -3.85
N SER A 10 -24.23 2.43 -3.87
CA SER A 10 -25.59 2.57 -4.39
C SER A 10 -25.69 2.18 -5.87
N TRP A 11 -24.74 2.61 -6.70
CA TRP A 11 -24.70 2.25 -8.12
C TRP A 11 -24.49 0.75 -8.35
N LEU A 12 -23.60 0.12 -7.58
CA LEU A 12 -23.44 -1.35 -7.64
C LEU A 12 -24.73 -2.09 -7.28
N ARG A 13 -25.49 -1.61 -6.29
CA ARG A 13 -26.77 -2.24 -5.88
C ARG A 13 -27.86 -2.08 -6.92
N THR A 14 -27.99 -0.89 -7.47
CA THR A 14 -29.06 -0.50 -8.39
C THR A 14 -28.77 -0.86 -9.85
N GLY A 15 -27.51 -1.08 -10.20
CA GLY A 15 -27.04 -1.22 -11.58
C GLY A 15 -26.89 0.11 -12.32
N ALA A 16 -26.98 1.24 -11.60
CA ALA A 16 -26.69 2.54 -12.20
C ALA A 16 -25.20 2.65 -12.58
N HIS A 17 -24.90 3.39 -13.65
CA HIS A 17 -23.52 3.59 -14.15
C HIS A 17 -22.76 2.29 -14.45
N GLU A 18 -23.45 1.21 -14.83
CA GLU A 18 -22.84 -0.10 -15.08
C GLU A 18 -21.67 -0.05 -16.04
N ALA A 19 -21.81 0.65 -17.18
CA ALA A 19 -20.74 0.72 -18.19
C ALA A 19 -19.46 1.38 -17.64
N GLU A 20 -19.59 2.43 -16.86
CA GLU A 20 -18.49 3.15 -16.24
C GLU A 20 -17.81 2.30 -15.13
N LEU A 21 -18.63 1.61 -14.32
CA LEU A 21 -18.15 0.72 -13.28
C LEU A 21 -17.44 -0.51 -13.85
N ARG A 22 -17.97 -1.10 -14.94
CA ARG A 22 -17.30 -2.19 -15.66
C ARG A 22 -15.97 -1.74 -16.29
N ALA A 23 -15.91 -0.54 -16.84
CA ALA A 23 -14.66 0.03 -17.37
C ALA A 23 -13.63 0.26 -16.25
N HIS A 24 -14.09 0.64 -15.04
CA HIS A 24 -13.21 0.91 -13.90
C HIS A 24 -12.70 -0.36 -13.20
N PHE A 25 -13.57 -1.32 -12.92
CA PHE A 25 -13.25 -2.54 -12.18
C PHE A 25 -12.89 -3.74 -13.05
N GLY A 26 -13.26 -3.71 -14.31
CA GLY A 26 -13.32 -4.89 -15.18
C GLY A 26 -14.56 -5.74 -14.90
N SER A 27 -15.10 -6.39 -15.95
CA SER A 27 -16.39 -7.11 -15.83
C SER A 27 -16.42 -8.18 -14.75
N PRO A 28 -15.39 -9.05 -14.58
CA PRO A 28 -15.44 -10.09 -13.55
C PRO A 28 -15.54 -9.52 -12.13
N LEU A 29 -14.75 -8.48 -11.83
CA LEU A 29 -14.76 -7.86 -10.51
C LEU A 29 -16.04 -7.07 -10.29
N TYR A 30 -16.56 -6.36 -11.31
CA TYR A 30 -17.85 -5.65 -11.23
C TYR A 30 -18.99 -6.59 -10.85
N ASP A 31 -19.11 -7.75 -11.50
CA ASP A 31 -20.18 -8.72 -11.23
C ASP A 31 -20.10 -9.24 -9.78
N GLU A 32 -18.90 -9.52 -9.29
CA GLU A 32 -18.69 -9.92 -7.90
C GLU A 32 -19.04 -8.79 -6.91
N LEU A 33 -18.57 -7.55 -7.17
CA LEU A 33 -18.85 -6.39 -6.31
C LEU A 33 -20.34 -6.07 -6.24
N THR A 34 -21.07 -6.22 -7.34
CA THR A 34 -22.53 -6.02 -7.38
C THR A 34 -23.24 -7.02 -6.48
N GLY A 35 -22.86 -8.31 -6.54
CA GLY A 35 -23.37 -9.34 -5.65
C GLY A 35 -23.10 -9.03 -4.17
N LEU A 36 -21.87 -8.63 -3.86
CA LEU A 36 -21.46 -8.29 -2.49
C LEU A 36 -22.17 -7.04 -1.95
N ALA A 37 -22.34 -5.99 -2.76
CA ALA A 37 -23.01 -4.77 -2.34
C ALA A 37 -24.48 -5.02 -2.01
N ARG A 38 -25.17 -5.84 -2.80
CA ARG A 38 -26.56 -6.26 -2.53
C ARG A 38 -26.67 -7.13 -1.27
N ALA A 39 -25.74 -8.09 -1.09
CA ALA A 39 -25.73 -8.95 0.08
C ALA A 39 -25.41 -8.16 1.36
N ALA A 40 -24.48 -7.22 1.32
CA ALA A 40 -24.12 -6.38 2.46
C ALA A 40 -25.29 -5.53 2.94
N GLU A 41 -26.11 -5.00 2.03
CA GLU A 41 -27.33 -4.25 2.39
C GLU A 41 -28.40 -5.16 3.01
N ALA A 42 -28.62 -6.34 2.42
CA ALA A 42 -29.60 -7.29 2.93
C ALA A 42 -29.28 -7.79 4.35
N ASN A 43 -28.01 -7.82 4.72
CA ASN A 43 -27.55 -8.22 6.06
C ASN A 43 -27.47 -7.05 7.07
N LEU A 44 -27.84 -5.82 6.67
CA LEU A 44 -27.93 -4.70 7.59
C LEU A 44 -29.06 -4.94 8.60
N ASN A 45 -28.68 -5.22 9.86
CA ASN A 45 -29.65 -5.27 10.95
C ASN A 45 -29.88 -3.83 11.45
N PRO A 46 -31.07 -3.23 11.21
CA PRO A 46 -31.34 -1.84 11.62
C PRO A 46 -31.39 -1.67 13.15
N PHE A 47 -31.46 -2.78 13.91
CA PHE A 47 -31.47 -2.77 15.39
C PHE A 47 -30.07 -2.96 16.00
N GLU A 48 -29.04 -3.18 15.20
CA GLU A 48 -27.69 -3.32 15.68
C GLU A 48 -27.07 -1.95 15.97
N THR A 49 -26.97 -1.62 17.24
CA THR A 49 -26.58 -0.27 17.69
C THR A 49 -25.07 -0.01 17.67
N ARG A 50 -24.24 -1.07 17.57
CA ARG A 50 -22.77 -0.93 17.56
C ARG A 50 -22.12 -2.07 16.79
N ARG A 51 -21.41 -1.73 15.71
CA ARG A 51 -20.58 -2.64 14.94
C ARG A 51 -19.11 -2.39 15.24
N PRO A 52 -18.25 -3.42 15.35
CA PRO A 52 -16.81 -3.24 15.49
C PRO A 52 -16.27 -2.40 14.33
N LYS A 53 -15.44 -1.39 14.66
CA LYS A 53 -14.90 -0.46 13.68
C LYS A 53 -13.64 -1.02 13.02
N VAL A 54 -13.63 -1.06 11.69
CA VAL A 54 -12.46 -1.38 10.88
C VAL A 54 -12.07 -0.16 10.04
N LEU A 55 -10.81 0.27 10.15
CA LEU A 55 -10.23 1.32 9.33
C LEU A 55 -9.22 0.69 8.37
N PHE A 56 -9.43 0.86 7.07
CA PHE A 56 -8.57 0.31 6.04
C PHE A 56 -7.55 1.36 5.57
N LEU A 57 -6.27 1.09 5.77
CA LEU A 57 -5.16 1.92 5.31
C LEU A 57 -4.61 1.38 3.99
N PRO A 58 -4.72 2.12 2.87
CA PRO A 58 -4.16 1.70 1.59
C PRO A 58 -2.63 1.76 1.57
N GLY A 59 -2.02 1.13 0.56
CA GLY A 59 -0.59 1.22 0.30
C GLY A 59 -0.18 2.52 -0.41
N MET A 60 1.08 2.58 -0.82
CA MET A 60 1.59 3.63 -1.68
C MET A 60 0.74 3.71 -2.95
N MET A 61 0.45 4.94 -3.41
CA MET A 61 -0.42 5.22 -4.55
C MET A 61 -1.88 4.75 -4.38
N GLY A 62 -2.24 4.20 -3.22
CA GLY A 62 -3.58 3.68 -2.94
C GLY A 62 -4.58 4.74 -2.44
N SER A 63 -4.13 5.92 -2.02
CA SER A 63 -5.00 7.08 -1.76
C SER A 63 -5.10 7.97 -2.99
N ARG A 64 -6.28 8.53 -3.22
CA ARG A 64 -6.48 9.60 -4.20
C ARG A 64 -5.92 10.90 -3.63
N LEU A 65 -5.16 11.63 -4.45
CA LEU A 65 -4.52 12.87 -4.05
C LEU A 65 -4.99 14.04 -4.90
N SER A 66 -5.33 15.14 -4.23
CA SER A 66 -5.64 16.42 -4.85
C SER A 66 -4.63 17.47 -4.41
N VAL A 67 -4.18 18.31 -5.34
CA VAL A 67 -3.42 19.52 -5.00
C VAL A 67 -4.38 20.65 -4.66
N ILE A 68 -3.97 21.54 -3.77
CA ILE A 68 -4.75 22.73 -3.45
C ILE A 68 -4.30 23.86 -4.39
N GLU A 69 -5.15 24.21 -5.33
CA GLU A 69 -4.96 25.31 -6.26
C GLU A 69 -6.03 26.40 -5.96
N ASN A 70 -5.61 27.63 -5.71
CA ASN A 70 -6.52 28.75 -5.36
C ASN A 70 -7.50 28.42 -4.21
N GLY A 71 -7.04 27.65 -3.22
CA GLY A 71 -7.85 27.23 -2.07
C GLY A 71 -8.86 26.11 -2.35
N GLN A 72 -8.87 25.55 -3.57
CA GLN A 72 -9.75 24.45 -3.97
C GLN A 72 -8.96 23.19 -4.27
N PRO A 73 -9.48 21.99 -3.91
CA PRO A 73 -8.84 20.74 -4.24
C PRO A 73 -9.01 20.45 -5.75
N TYR A 74 -7.89 20.27 -6.44
CA TYR A 74 -7.81 19.80 -7.82
C TYR A 74 -7.29 18.36 -7.84
N HIS A 75 -8.09 17.44 -8.37
CA HIS A 75 -7.76 16.01 -8.36
C HIS A 75 -6.66 15.69 -9.37
N VAL A 76 -5.60 15.02 -8.93
CA VAL A 76 -4.45 14.63 -9.75
C VAL A 76 -4.25 13.10 -9.75
N TRP A 77 -4.18 12.49 -8.59
CA TRP A 77 -3.95 11.05 -8.49
C TRP A 77 -5.23 10.31 -8.07
N ILE A 78 -5.82 9.42 -8.89
CA ILE A 78 -5.42 9.07 -10.24
C ILE A 78 -6.48 9.62 -11.22
N ASP A 79 -6.16 10.66 -11.95
CA ASP A 79 -6.96 11.17 -13.05
C ASP A 79 -6.23 10.90 -14.36
N PRO A 80 -6.74 10.03 -15.24
CA PRO A 80 -6.06 9.70 -16.51
C PRO A 80 -5.87 10.89 -17.42
N VAL A 81 -6.83 11.83 -17.48
CA VAL A 81 -6.74 13.02 -18.33
C VAL A 81 -5.67 13.96 -17.81
N ASP A 82 -5.61 14.20 -16.51
CA ASP A 82 -4.59 15.07 -15.93
C ASP A 82 -3.19 14.47 -16.09
N ILE A 83 -3.04 13.15 -15.91
CA ILE A 83 -1.76 12.45 -16.09
C ILE A 83 -1.27 12.58 -17.55
N THR A 84 -2.13 12.42 -18.54
CA THR A 84 -1.74 12.53 -19.95
C THR A 84 -1.23 13.92 -20.34
N THR A 85 -1.60 14.95 -19.60
CA THR A 85 -1.21 16.35 -19.83
C THR A 85 -0.12 16.86 -18.85
N GLY A 86 0.61 15.95 -18.20
CA GLY A 86 1.72 16.31 -17.28
C GLY A 86 1.31 16.64 -15.87
N GLY A 87 0.06 16.39 -15.49
CA GLY A 87 -0.49 16.71 -14.18
C GLY A 87 0.23 16.03 -13.03
N LEU A 88 0.93 14.90 -13.27
CA LEU A 88 1.73 14.22 -12.25
C LEU A 88 2.78 15.17 -11.62
N SER A 89 3.31 16.11 -12.38
CA SER A 89 4.26 17.13 -11.90
C SER A 89 3.71 18.03 -10.79
N LYS A 90 2.38 18.17 -10.69
CA LYS A 90 1.71 18.92 -9.62
C LYS A 90 1.88 18.25 -8.26
N LEU A 91 2.12 16.93 -8.23
CA LEU A 91 2.39 16.17 -7.00
C LEU A 91 3.83 16.31 -6.50
N LYS A 92 4.71 17.07 -7.16
CA LYS A 92 6.10 17.25 -6.73
C LYS A 92 6.18 17.56 -5.24
N TRP A 93 7.27 17.11 -4.60
CA TRP A 93 7.48 17.39 -3.19
C TRP A 93 7.49 18.90 -2.89
N GLY A 94 6.81 19.29 -1.81
CA GLY A 94 6.57 20.70 -1.47
C GLY A 94 5.21 21.25 -1.93
N SER A 95 4.48 20.57 -2.83
CA SER A 95 3.11 20.95 -3.16
C SER A 95 2.17 20.65 -2.00
N THR A 96 1.23 21.53 -1.73
CA THR A 96 0.15 21.28 -0.76
C THR A 96 -0.84 20.30 -1.36
N VAL A 97 -0.92 19.10 -0.74
CA VAL A 97 -1.76 18.00 -1.20
C VAL A 97 -2.64 17.49 -0.07
N VAL A 98 -3.84 17.08 -0.43
CA VAL A 98 -4.79 16.40 0.45
C VAL A 98 -5.13 15.02 -0.11
N ALA A 99 -5.19 14.02 0.78
CA ALA A 99 -5.74 12.72 0.45
C ALA A 99 -7.26 12.76 0.68
N ASN A 100 -8.03 12.62 -0.39
CA ASN A 100 -9.50 12.81 -0.38
C ASN A 100 -10.27 11.57 -0.82
N GLY A 101 -9.67 10.39 -0.74
CA GLY A 101 -10.31 9.12 -1.05
C GLY A 101 -9.31 8.00 -1.29
N THR A 102 -9.81 6.84 -1.67
CA THR A 102 -9.01 5.64 -1.91
C THR A 102 -9.21 5.18 -3.36
N VAL A 103 -8.15 4.63 -3.96
CA VAL A 103 -8.23 3.93 -5.25
C VAL A 103 -8.92 2.59 -4.99
N LEU A 104 -10.14 2.41 -5.50
CA LEU A 104 -11.03 1.34 -5.05
C LEU A 104 -10.67 -0.06 -5.59
N ALA A 105 -10.25 -0.16 -6.84
CA ALA A 105 -10.07 -1.45 -7.51
C ALA A 105 -9.22 -2.48 -6.72
N PRO A 106 -8.14 -2.12 -6.02
CA PRO A 106 -7.38 -3.07 -5.21
C PRO A 106 -8.04 -3.47 -3.88
N TYR A 107 -9.02 -2.69 -3.37
CA TYR A 107 -9.44 -2.78 -1.97
C TYR A 107 -10.94 -2.97 -1.77
N PHE A 108 -11.75 -2.65 -2.78
CA PHE A 108 -13.20 -2.53 -2.58
C PHE A 108 -13.87 -3.87 -2.31
N LYS A 109 -13.35 -4.96 -2.84
CA LYS A 109 -13.83 -6.32 -2.52
C LYS A 109 -13.64 -6.63 -1.03
N MET A 110 -12.44 -6.40 -0.48
CA MET A 110 -12.15 -6.57 0.95
C MET A 110 -13.08 -5.71 1.81
N TYR A 111 -13.24 -4.44 1.43
CA TYR A 111 -14.13 -3.50 2.10
C TYR A 111 -15.58 -4.02 2.18
N LEU A 112 -16.17 -4.47 1.07
CA LEU A 112 -17.54 -5.00 1.05
C LEU A 112 -17.64 -6.33 1.83
N ARG A 113 -16.62 -7.17 1.79
CA ARG A 113 -16.58 -8.42 2.56
C ARG A 113 -16.53 -8.18 4.07
N LEU A 114 -15.76 -7.20 4.52
CA LEU A 114 -15.73 -6.78 5.93
C LEU A 114 -17.10 -6.22 6.36
N LYS A 115 -17.75 -5.41 5.53
CA LYS A 115 -19.12 -4.93 5.81
C LYS A 115 -20.12 -6.09 5.89
N LEU A 116 -20.04 -7.06 4.99
CA LEU A 116 -20.86 -8.25 4.98
C LEU A 116 -20.65 -9.11 6.23
N ALA A 117 -19.44 -9.15 6.76
CA ALA A 117 -19.10 -9.81 8.02
C ALA A 117 -19.56 -9.04 9.28
N GLY A 118 -20.23 -7.89 9.12
CA GLY A 118 -20.79 -7.13 10.24
C GLY A 118 -19.91 -6.01 10.79
N PHE A 119 -18.78 -5.69 10.14
CA PHE A 119 -17.94 -4.57 10.56
C PHE A 119 -18.45 -3.23 10.02
N ASP A 120 -18.27 -2.18 10.83
CA ASP A 120 -18.36 -0.79 10.37
C ASP A 120 -17.01 -0.40 9.75
N THR A 121 -16.92 -0.54 8.42
CA THR A 121 -15.67 -0.41 7.68
C THR A 121 -15.58 0.94 6.98
N GLU A 122 -14.45 1.62 7.13
CA GLU A 122 -14.11 2.87 6.45
C GLU A 122 -12.69 2.80 5.86
N PHE A 123 -12.47 3.49 4.75
CA PHE A 123 -11.12 3.78 4.29
C PHE A 123 -10.52 4.96 5.05
N LEU A 124 -9.23 4.86 5.35
CA LEU A 124 -8.46 5.92 6.00
C LEU A 124 -7.32 6.35 5.06
N PRO A 125 -7.61 7.21 4.06
CA PRO A 125 -6.62 7.69 3.10
C PRO A 125 -5.62 8.64 3.75
N TYR A 126 -4.39 8.66 3.22
CA TYR A 126 -3.32 9.54 3.66
C TYR A 126 -2.42 9.93 2.48
N ASP A 127 -1.65 11.01 2.62
CA ASP A 127 -0.67 11.42 1.62
C ASP A 127 0.52 10.46 1.61
N TRP A 128 0.49 9.49 0.69
CA TRP A 128 1.51 8.45 0.56
C TRP A 128 2.88 8.96 0.07
N ARG A 129 3.00 10.25 -0.30
CA ARG A 129 4.30 10.88 -0.58
C ARG A 129 5.08 11.14 0.70
N GLN A 130 4.37 11.30 1.82
CA GLN A 130 4.92 11.59 3.14
C GLN A 130 5.59 10.35 3.75
N SER A 131 6.50 10.61 4.70
CA SER A 131 7.00 9.59 5.62
C SER A 131 5.86 8.83 6.30
N PRO A 132 5.93 7.49 6.40
CA PRO A 132 4.98 6.70 7.18
C PRO A 132 4.78 7.22 8.60
N ALA A 133 5.86 7.63 9.28
CA ALA A 133 5.78 8.18 10.63
C ALA A 133 4.96 9.48 10.68
N VAL A 134 5.17 10.40 9.73
CA VAL A 134 4.41 11.66 9.64
C VAL A 134 2.93 11.38 9.38
N SER A 135 2.65 10.46 8.45
CA SER A 135 1.28 10.05 8.13
C SER A 135 0.59 9.39 9.33
N GLY A 136 1.27 8.49 10.05
CA GLY A 136 0.73 7.83 11.23
C GLY A 136 0.35 8.81 12.33
N THR A 137 1.24 9.76 12.66
CA THR A 137 0.96 10.82 13.63
C THR A 137 -0.24 11.69 13.22
N ALA A 138 -0.35 12.04 11.93
CA ALA A 138 -1.48 12.82 11.43
C ALA A 138 -2.80 12.05 11.55
N LEU A 139 -2.80 10.76 11.22
CA LEU A 139 -3.99 9.91 11.32
C LEU A 139 -4.40 9.68 12.78
N MET A 140 -3.46 9.48 13.72
CA MET A 140 -3.80 9.36 15.14
C MET A 140 -4.49 10.61 15.68
N ARG A 141 -4.02 11.80 15.30
CA ARG A 141 -4.72 13.06 15.62
C ARG A 141 -6.15 13.10 15.06
N GLN A 142 -6.33 12.57 13.84
CA GLN A 142 -7.66 12.47 13.23
C GLN A 142 -8.56 11.51 14.01
N LEU A 143 -8.08 10.33 14.43
CA LEU A 143 -8.83 9.38 15.25
C LEU A 143 -9.22 10.01 16.59
N THR A 144 -8.29 10.67 17.26
CA THR A 144 -8.52 11.39 18.52
C THR A 144 -9.62 12.45 18.36
N LYS A 145 -9.53 13.29 17.31
CA LYS A 145 -10.52 14.34 17.01
C LYS A 145 -11.92 13.74 16.74
N ARG A 146 -12.00 12.56 16.14
CA ARG A 146 -13.25 11.84 15.86
C ARG A 146 -13.79 11.09 17.09
N GLY A 147 -13.05 11.02 18.19
CA GLY A 147 -13.41 10.25 19.38
C GLY A 147 -13.50 8.74 19.15
N LEU A 148 -12.73 8.22 18.17
CA LEU A 148 -12.73 6.80 17.85
C LEU A 148 -11.96 6.00 18.91
N SER A 149 -12.50 4.83 19.24
CA SER A 149 -11.87 3.90 20.18
C SER A 149 -12.12 2.46 19.73
N ASP A 150 -11.25 1.56 20.14
CA ASP A 150 -11.37 0.12 19.88
C ASP A 150 -11.48 -0.21 18.38
N VAL A 151 -10.59 0.40 17.57
CA VAL A 151 -10.58 0.19 16.11
C VAL A 151 -9.60 -0.92 15.73
N THR A 152 -9.99 -1.75 14.78
CA THR A 152 -9.09 -2.64 14.06
C THR A 152 -8.55 -1.91 12.82
N LEU A 153 -7.23 -1.88 12.64
CA LEU A 153 -6.58 -1.39 11.43
C LEU A 153 -6.30 -2.56 10.48
N VAL A 154 -6.80 -2.48 9.25
CA VAL A 154 -6.44 -3.39 8.15
C VAL A 154 -5.56 -2.59 7.19
N CYS A 155 -4.33 -3.01 6.97
CA CYS A 155 -3.31 -2.18 6.36
C CYS A 155 -2.62 -2.92 5.21
N HIS A 156 -2.68 -2.35 4.02
CA HIS A 156 -1.96 -2.89 2.87
C HIS A 156 -0.62 -2.19 2.67
N SER A 157 0.44 -2.97 2.40
CA SER A 157 1.74 -2.45 1.96
C SER A 157 2.28 -1.36 2.90
N MET A 158 2.64 -0.18 2.41
CA MET A 158 3.09 0.99 3.18
C MET A 158 2.11 1.37 4.32
N GLY A 159 0.82 1.08 4.19
CA GLY A 159 -0.18 1.33 5.24
C GLY A 159 0.15 0.63 6.56
N GLY A 160 0.82 -0.52 6.51
CA GLY A 160 1.30 -1.21 7.72
C GLY A 160 2.42 -0.47 8.44
N LEU A 161 3.28 0.24 7.71
CA LEU A 161 4.31 1.11 8.31
C LEU A 161 3.69 2.33 9.00
N VAL A 162 2.66 2.90 8.37
CA VAL A 162 1.85 3.98 8.96
C VAL A 162 1.18 3.51 10.25
N ALA A 163 0.63 2.30 10.24
CA ALA A 163 -0.02 1.71 11.42
C ALA A 163 0.96 1.43 12.58
N ARG A 164 2.23 1.13 12.30
CA ARG A 164 3.26 0.99 13.35
C ARG A 164 3.42 2.29 14.14
N GLN A 165 3.47 3.44 13.45
CA GLN A 165 3.51 4.74 14.12
C GLN A 165 2.21 5.02 14.89
N MET A 166 1.05 4.73 14.28
CA MET A 166 -0.25 4.93 14.94
C MET A 166 -0.34 4.13 16.25
N ALA A 167 0.05 2.85 16.21
CA ALA A 167 0.02 2.00 17.39
C ALA A 167 0.97 2.49 18.51
N ALA A 168 2.15 3.01 18.14
CA ALA A 168 3.11 3.55 19.11
C ALA A 168 2.61 4.83 19.80
N GLU A 169 1.78 5.63 19.12
CA GLU A 169 1.14 6.83 19.72
C GLU A 169 -0.07 6.51 20.59
N ASP A 170 -0.49 5.24 20.63
CA ASP A 170 -1.56 4.73 21.50
C ASP A 170 -1.04 3.65 22.48
N PRO A 171 -0.11 3.99 23.40
CA PRO A 171 0.48 3.01 24.31
C PRO A 171 -0.53 2.41 25.29
N ASN A 172 -1.64 3.11 25.55
CA ASN A 172 -2.72 2.64 26.43
C ASN A 172 -3.77 1.79 25.68
N ARG A 173 -3.59 1.56 24.37
CA ARG A 173 -4.47 0.72 23.53
C ARG A 173 -5.94 1.10 23.57
N ARG A 174 -6.23 2.39 23.70
CA ARG A 174 -7.62 2.89 23.80
C ARG A 174 -8.25 3.11 22.43
N MET A 175 -7.44 3.47 21.43
CA MET A 175 -7.92 3.78 20.09
C MET A 175 -7.73 2.61 19.14
N VAL A 176 -6.55 1.99 19.13
CA VAL A 176 -6.21 0.88 18.23
C VAL A 176 -6.08 -0.40 19.02
N SER A 177 -7.00 -1.33 18.84
CA SER A 177 -7.03 -2.62 19.53
C SER A 177 -6.34 -3.74 18.75
N ARG A 178 -6.32 -3.65 17.41
CA ARG A 178 -5.74 -4.67 16.53
C ARG A 178 -5.19 -4.05 15.25
N VAL A 179 -4.12 -4.65 14.71
CA VAL A 179 -3.50 -4.25 13.44
C VAL A 179 -3.21 -5.50 12.59
N ILE A 180 -3.85 -5.58 11.44
CA ILE A 180 -3.64 -6.65 10.46
C ILE A 180 -2.91 -6.05 9.26
N THR A 181 -1.68 -6.50 9.02
CA THR A 181 -0.85 -6.01 7.92
C THR A 181 -0.86 -7.02 6.77
N ILE A 182 -0.98 -6.54 5.54
CA ILE A 182 -1.06 -7.35 4.32
C ILE A 182 0.03 -6.89 3.36
N GLY A 183 1.03 -7.72 3.08
CA GLY A 183 2.12 -7.43 2.16
C GLY A 183 2.97 -6.20 2.56
N THR A 184 3.11 -5.92 3.85
CA THR A 184 3.82 -4.73 4.34
C THR A 184 5.34 -4.91 4.20
N PRO A 185 6.05 -3.95 3.54
CA PRO A 185 7.50 -3.96 3.41
C PRO A 185 8.16 -3.44 4.70
N ASN A 186 8.15 -4.25 5.77
CA ASN A 186 8.60 -3.82 7.10
C ASN A 186 10.05 -3.39 7.14
N PHE A 187 10.87 -3.94 6.25
CA PHE A 187 12.28 -3.62 6.05
C PHE A 187 12.58 -3.14 4.63
N GLY A 188 11.58 -2.59 3.94
CA GLY A 188 11.67 -2.05 2.59
C GLY A 188 11.47 -3.07 1.47
N SER A 189 11.79 -2.64 0.26
CA SER A 189 11.73 -3.46 -0.96
C SER A 189 12.65 -2.88 -2.04
N TYR A 190 12.85 -3.65 -3.12
CA TYR A 190 13.66 -3.18 -4.26
C TYR A 190 12.87 -2.31 -5.25
N ALA A 191 11.56 -2.18 -5.10
CA ALA A 191 10.73 -1.37 -5.99
C ALA A 191 11.19 0.10 -6.08
N PRO A 192 11.56 0.80 -5.00
CA PRO A 192 12.10 2.16 -5.11
C PRO A 192 13.43 2.23 -5.88
N MET A 193 14.31 1.21 -5.74
CA MET A 193 15.53 1.17 -6.54
C MET A 193 15.21 1.10 -8.03
N GLN A 194 14.25 0.24 -8.42
CA GLN A 194 13.79 0.12 -9.79
C GLN A 194 13.09 1.40 -10.31
N VAL A 195 12.44 2.16 -9.43
CA VAL A 195 11.91 3.49 -9.80
C VAL A 195 13.07 4.44 -10.13
N PHE A 196 14.09 4.51 -9.27
CA PHE A 196 15.20 5.45 -9.43
C PHE A 196 16.20 5.05 -10.53
N ASP A 197 16.24 3.79 -10.97
CA ASP A 197 17.00 3.36 -12.13
C ASP A 197 16.17 3.29 -13.42
N LEU A 198 14.90 3.74 -13.39
CA LEU A 198 13.96 3.81 -14.51
C LEU A 198 13.46 2.44 -15.03
N SER A 199 13.78 1.34 -14.34
CA SER A 199 13.39 -0.02 -14.76
C SER A 199 12.01 -0.45 -14.25
N HIS A 200 11.41 0.28 -13.30
CA HIS A 200 10.12 -0.08 -12.72
C HIS A 200 8.97 0.01 -13.73
N GLY A 201 8.12 -1.04 -13.78
CA GLY A 201 7.01 -1.12 -14.73
C GLY A 201 6.02 0.06 -14.63
N MET A 202 5.75 0.54 -13.43
CA MET A 202 4.88 1.71 -13.20
C MET A 202 5.45 2.99 -13.84
N VAL A 203 6.77 3.23 -13.71
CA VAL A 203 7.41 4.42 -14.32
C VAL A 203 7.29 4.35 -15.85
N ARG A 204 7.49 3.15 -16.41
CA ARG A 204 7.29 2.94 -17.86
C ARG A 204 5.83 3.18 -18.28
N ALA A 205 4.87 2.70 -17.49
CA ALA A 205 3.45 2.89 -17.79
C ALA A 205 3.04 4.37 -17.71
N LEU A 206 3.50 5.10 -16.67
CA LEU A 206 3.23 6.54 -16.54
C LEU A 206 3.82 7.34 -17.70
N ALA A 207 5.08 7.09 -18.06
CA ALA A 207 5.71 7.77 -19.17
C ALA A 207 5.12 7.38 -20.56
N ALA A 208 4.47 6.23 -20.67
CA ALA A 208 3.79 5.83 -21.91
C ALA A 208 2.46 6.56 -22.12
N VAL A 209 1.83 7.06 -21.07
CA VAL A 209 0.56 7.80 -21.14
C VAL A 209 0.74 9.32 -20.99
N ASP A 210 1.80 9.79 -20.33
CA ASP A 210 2.12 11.22 -20.22
C ASP A 210 2.73 11.73 -21.54
N LEU A 211 2.05 12.68 -22.18
CA LEU A 211 2.48 13.24 -23.47
C LEU A 211 3.54 14.34 -23.31
N THR A 212 3.88 14.73 -22.08
CA THR A 212 4.74 15.90 -21.79
C THR A 212 6.03 15.54 -21.06
N GLN A 213 6.09 14.35 -20.41
CA GLN A 213 7.21 13.94 -19.57
C GLN A 213 7.70 12.53 -19.93
N ASP A 214 9.00 12.36 -20.03
CA ASP A 214 9.61 11.04 -20.12
C ASP A 214 9.83 10.41 -18.72
N ARG A 215 10.38 9.19 -18.70
CA ARG A 215 10.70 8.48 -17.44
C ARG A 215 11.65 9.27 -16.53
N THR A 216 12.62 9.94 -17.16
CA THR A 216 13.62 10.74 -16.44
C THR A 216 13.00 11.97 -15.80
N ASP A 217 12.11 12.64 -16.51
CA ASP A 217 11.39 13.83 -16.03
C ASP A 217 10.48 13.45 -14.83
N ILE A 218 9.70 12.38 -14.98
CA ILE A 218 8.82 11.88 -13.91
C ILE A 218 9.61 11.55 -12.65
N VAL A 219 10.72 10.83 -12.78
CA VAL A 219 11.53 10.43 -11.62
C VAL A 219 12.26 11.63 -11.03
N LYS A 220 12.97 12.44 -11.83
CA LYS A 220 13.73 13.61 -11.35
C LYS A 220 12.83 14.72 -10.83
N GLY A 221 11.74 15.00 -11.53
CA GLY A 221 10.85 16.14 -11.23
C GLY A 221 9.88 15.84 -10.09
N THR A 222 9.50 14.58 -9.91
CA THR A 222 8.39 14.22 -9.02
C THR A 222 8.79 13.13 -8.01
N LEU A 223 9.00 11.89 -8.45
CA LEU A 223 9.01 10.71 -7.57
C LEU A 223 10.16 10.67 -6.58
N ARG A 224 11.39 11.04 -6.99
CA ARG A 224 12.56 10.97 -6.10
C ARG A 224 12.53 11.93 -4.91
N GLY A 225 11.59 12.89 -4.92
CA GLY A 225 11.36 13.82 -3.84
C GLY A 225 10.46 13.29 -2.73
N PHE A 226 9.81 12.15 -2.90
CA PHE A 226 8.84 11.62 -1.94
C PHE A 226 9.50 10.87 -0.78
N PRO A 227 9.50 11.39 0.46
CA PRO A 227 10.02 10.66 1.61
C PRO A 227 9.42 9.25 1.73
N GLY A 228 8.10 9.10 1.54
CA GLY A 228 7.43 7.82 1.61
C GLY A 228 7.96 6.77 0.64
N LEU A 229 8.41 7.18 -0.56
CA LEU A 229 9.04 6.26 -1.52
C LEU A 229 10.50 5.94 -1.11
N VAL A 230 11.24 6.95 -0.65
CA VAL A 230 12.66 6.78 -0.31
C VAL A 230 12.81 5.92 0.95
N GLU A 231 11.92 6.03 1.92
CA GLU A 231 11.92 5.23 3.15
C GLU A 231 11.57 3.75 2.91
N LEU A 232 11.04 3.39 1.74
CA LEU A 232 10.80 2.00 1.33
C LEU A 232 12.01 1.32 0.68
N LEU A 233 13.17 1.96 0.59
CA LEU A 233 14.42 1.31 0.15
C LEU A 233 14.78 0.14 1.09
N PRO A 234 15.42 -0.93 0.57
CA PRO A 234 15.77 -2.09 1.38
C PRO A 234 16.66 -1.70 2.56
N SER A 235 16.35 -2.20 3.74
CA SER A 235 17.09 -1.92 4.97
C SER A 235 18.56 -2.36 4.85
N PRO A 236 19.52 -1.49 5.11
CA PRO A 236 20.94 -1.86 5.10
C PRO A 236 21.30 -2.83 6.24
N ASP A 237 20.47 -2.92 7.28
CA ASP A 237 20.68 -3.83 8.39
C ASP A 237 20.45 -5.30 7.97
N LEU A 238 19.57 -5.52 6.97
CA LEU A 238 19.34 -6.82 6.34
C LEU A 238 20.06 -6.98 5.00
N ARG A 239 20.60 -5.91 4.45
CA ARG A 239 21.31 -5.86 3.15
C ARG A 239 22.58 -5.04 3.27
N PRO A 240 23.56 -5.43 4.13
CA PRO A 240 24.76 -4.63 4.38
C PRO A 240 25.62 -4.45 3.13
N ASP A 241 25.61 -5.43 2.22
CA ASP A 241 26.37 -5.38 0.96
C ASP A 241 25.70 -4.54 -0.13
N GLN A 242 24.48 -4.07 0.11
CA GLN A 242 23.62 -3.35 -0.86
C GLN A 242 23.02 -2.10 -0.25
N ASP A 243 23.84 -1.27 0.46
CA ASP A 243 23.32 -0.07 1.13
C ASP A 243 22.74 0.93 0.11
N ALA A 244 21.43 0.79 -0.14
CA ALA A 244 20.67 1.66 -1.04
C ALA A 244 20.55 3.10 -0.53
N PHE A 245 20.84 3.36 0.75
CA PHE A 245 20.85 4.71 1.33
C PHE A 245 22.21 5.41 1.17
N ASN A 246 23.21 4.73 0.62
CA ASN A 246 24.48 5.33 0.25
C ASN A 246 24.50 5.64 -1.25
N ARG A 247 24.47 6.91 -1.62
CA ARG A 247 24.47 7.32 -3.04
C ARG A 247 25.65 6.78 -3.85
N LYS A 248 26.78 6.49 -3.21
CA LYS A 248 27.96 5.94 -3.89
C LYS A 248 27.76 4.49 -4.34
N SER A 249 26.79 3.77 -3.77
CA SER A 249 26.41 2.41 -4.17
C SER A 249 25.53 2.36 -5.41
N TRP A 250 25.14 3.52 -5.96
CA TRP A 250 24.26 3.60 -7.12
C TRP A 250 25.07 3.72 -8.43
N PRO A 251 24.65 3.03 -9.50
CA PRO A 251 25.25 3.20 -10.82
C PRO A 251 25.05 4.64 -11.32
N LYS A 252 25.95 5.10 -12.19
CA LYS A 252 25.91 6.46 -12.74
C LYS A 252 24.67 6.75 -13.59
N THR A 253 24.07 5.70 -14.14
CA THR A 253 22.85 5.77 -14.97
C THR A 253 21.57 5.96 -14.13
N ALA A 254 21.59 5.62 -12.84
CA ALA A 254 20.45 5.76 -11.96
C ALA A 254 20.27 7.22 -11.46
N LEU A 255 19.07 7.49 -10.98
CA LEU A 255 18.62 8.81 -10.53
C LEU A 255 18.26 8.83 -9.03
N PRO A 256 19.13 8.34 -8.12
CA PRO A 256 18.81 8.29 -6.70
C PRO A 256 18.57 9.70 -6.14
N PRO A 257 17.84 9.80 -5.02
CA PRO A 257 17.73 11.04 -4.25
C PRO A 257 19.10 11.58 -3.84
N GLN A 258 19.14 12.84 -3.39
CA GLN A 258 20.35 13.42 -2.82
C GLN A 258 20.76 12.67 -1.53
N GLN A 259 22.06 12.63 -1.24
CA GLN A 259 22.57 11.89 -0.06
C GLN A 259 21.91 12.32 1.24
N THR A 260 21.60 13.61 1.39
CA THR A 260 20.88 14.12 2.57
C THR A 260 19.49 13.49 2.74
N ALA A 261 18.73 13.37 1.65
CA ALA A 261 17.42 12.72 1.66
C ALA A 261 17.53 11.21 1.96
N LEU A 262 18.50 10.53 1.36
CA LEU A 262 18.79 9.12 1.65
C LEU A 262 19.16 8.91 3.12
N THR A 263 20.02 9.77 3.69
CA THR A 263 20.40 9.69 5.11
C THR A 263 19.22 9.93 6.04
N GLN A 264 18.36 10.90 5.72
CA GLN A 264 17.14 11.16 6.48
C GLN A 264 16.17 9.99 6.42
N ALA A 265 15.96 9.42 5.23
CA ALA A 265 15.09 8.27 5.04
C ALA A 265 15.60 7.02 5.78
N ALA A 266 16.91 6.74 5.75
CA ALA A 266 17.51 5.65 6.52
C ALA A 266 17.29 5.83 8.03
N LYS A 267 17.42 7.06 8.54
CA LYS A 267 17.13 7.37 9.94
C LYS A 267 15.65 7.18 10.28
N ALA A 268 14.75 7.65 9.41
CA ALA A 268 13.30 7.53 9.61
C ALA A 268 12.86 6.06 9.60
N ALA A 269 13.35 5.25 8.64
CA ALA A 269 13.03 3.82 8.54
C ALA A 269 13.48 3.04 9.79
N ARG A 270 14.69 3.35 10.32
CA ARG A 270 15.19 2.73 11.57
C ARG A 270 14.46 3.20 12.81
N ALA A 271 13.96 4.43 12.83
CA ALA A 271 13.23 5.01 13.95
C ALA A 271 11.76 4.57 13.99
N LEU A 272 11.25 3.91 12.95
CA LEU A 272 9.88 3.44 12.92
C LEU A 272 9.66 2.42 14.04
N PRO A 273 8.66 2.62 14.91
CA PRO A 273 8.45 1.79 16.10
C PRO A 273 8.31 0.31 15.77
N ALA A 274 8.85 -0.56 16.63
CA ALA A 274 8.60 -2.00 16.51
C ALA A 274 7.11 -2.31 16.71
N PRO A 275 6.56 -3.34 16.04
CA PRO A 275 5.21 -3.79 16.31
C PRO A 275 5.10 -4.40 17.71
N ASP A 276 3.94 -4.30 18.32
CA ASP A 276 3.60 -4.98 19.56
C ASP A 276 2.63 -6.16 19.30
N ASP A 277 2.07 -6.73 20.37
CA ASP A 277 1.18 -7.90 20.32
C ASP A 277 -0.20 -7.64 19.69
N ARG A 278 -0.52 -6.37 19.33
CA ARG A 278 -1.71 -6.04 18.54
C ARG A 278 -1.57 -6.46 17.07
N PHE A 279 -0.34 -6.72 16.60
CA PHE A 279 -0.06 -6.93 15.19
C PHE A 279 -0.18 -8.41 14.78
N GLN A 280 -0.74 -8.62 13.59
CA GLN A 280 -0.70 -9.86 12.81
C GLN A 280 -0.26 -9.54 11.38
N GLN A 281 0.53 -10.42 10.77
CA GLN A 281 1.08 -10.21 9.42
C GLN A 281 0.52 -11.24 8.44
N ILE A 282 0.00 -10.77 7.30
CA ILE A 282 -0.23 -11.58 6.12
C ILE A 282 0.86 -11.24 5.10
N ILE A 283 1.69 -12.21 4.76
CA ILE A 283 2.88 -12.05 3.94
C ILE A 283 2.63 -12.72 2.59
N GLY A 284 2.81 -11.97 1.51
CA GLY A 284 2.66 -12.50 0.16
C GLY A 284 3.91 -13.23 -0.31
N VAL A 285 3.71 -14.38 -0.95
CA VAL A 285 4.76 -15.28 -1.46
C VAL A 285 4.37 -15.89 -2.82
N GLY A 286 5.25 -16.68 -3.43
CA GLY A 286 4.95 -17.46 -4.63
C GLY A 286 5.00 -16.65 -5.94
N VAL A 287 5.45 -15.40 -5.90
CA VAL A 287 5.56 -14.54 -7.09
C VAL A 287 7.00 -14.11 -7.31
N LEU A 288 7.44 -14.13 -8.57
CA LEU A 288 8.78 -13.70 -8.94
C LEU A 288 9.02 -12.27 -8.46
N THR A 289 9.92 -12.12 -7.48
CA THR A 289 10.19 -10.90 -6.71
C THR A 289 11.68 -10.58 -6.76
N THR A 290 12.05 -9.32 -6.91
CA THR A 290 13.44 -8.88 -6.81
C THR A 290 13.91 -9.01 -5.35
N VAL A 291 14.95 -9.82 -5.11
CA VAL A 291 15.50 -10.12 -3.78
C VAL A 291 16.91 -9.58 -3.58
N ALA A 292 17.58 -9.17 -4.65
CA ALA A 292 18.91 -8.55 -4.61
C ALA A 292 19.11 -7.61 -5.81
N ALA A 293 20.03 -6.66 -5.67
CA ALA A 293 20.46 -5.75 -6.73
C ALA A 293 21.98 -5.59 -6.65
N THR A 294 22.67 -5.80 -7.75
CA THR A 294 24.13 -5.61 -7.86
C THR A 294 24.40 -4.47 -8.84
N ALA A 295 25.09 -3.43 -8.37
CA ALA A 295 25.47 -2.31 -9.24
C ALA A 295 26.63 -2.71 -10.16
N ASN A 296 26.53 -2.33 -11.43
CA ASN A 296 27.60 -2.43 -12.43
C ASN A 296 27.74 -1.12 -13.23
N GLU A 297 28.59 -1.10 -14.24
CA GLU A 297 28.87 0.11 -15.03
C GLU A 297 27.64 0.63 -15.82
N THR A 298 26.72 -0.28 -16.17
CA THR A 298 25.57 0.01 -17.03
C THR A 298 24.26 0.18 -16.26
N GLY A 299 24.19 -0.21 -14.98
CA GLY A 299 22.95 -0.13 -14.19
C GLY A 299 22.95 -1.06 -12.98
N PHE A 300 21.77 -1.56 -12.62
CA PHE A 300 21.60 -2.63 -11.65
C PHE A 300 21.27 -3.94 -12.36
N GLU A 301 21.92 -5.00 -11.92
CA GLU A 301 21.50 -6.37 -12.19
C GLU A 301 20.65 -6.86 -11.02
N TYR A 302 19.40 -7.25 -11.30
CA TYR A 302 18.45 -7.71 -10.28
C TYR A 302 18.37 -9.22 -10.24
N THR A 303 18.52 -9.80 -9.04
CA THR A 303 18.24 -11.21 -8.79
C THR A 303 16.78 -11.36 -8.36
N GLN A 304 16.08 -12.35 -8.93
CA GLN A 304 14.68 -12.64 -8.61
C GLN A 304 14.51 -14.02 -8.01
N SER A 305 13.51 -14.15 -7.13
CA SER A 305 13.09 -15.41 -6.51
C SER A 305 11.56 -15.40 -6.36
N GLN A 306 10.95 -16.58 -6.22
CA GLN A 306 9.52 -16.68 -5.87
C GLN A 306 9.25 -16.44 -4.38
N ASP A 307 10.27 -16.09 -3.61
CA ASP A 307 10.18 -15.81 -2.17
C ASP A 307 9.73 -14.36 -1.91
N GLY A 308 8.51 -14.04 -2.35
CA GLY A 308 7.85 -12.74 -2.22
C GLY A 308 6.58 -12.63 -3.06
N ASP A 309 6.01 -11.45 -3.10
CA ASP A 309 4.71 -11.15 -3.74
C ASP A 309 4.80 -10.37 -5.07
N GLY A 310 6.01 -10.28 -5.63
CA GLY A 310 6.32 -9.51 -6.83
C GLY A 310 6.77 -8.07 -6.56
N THR A 311 6.69 -7.61 -5.31
CA THR A 311 7.12 -6.27 -4.87
C THR A 311 7.99 -6.35 -3.61
N VAL A 312 7.55 -7.10 -2.62
CA VAL A 312 8.20 -7.23 -1.31
C VAL A 312 8.76 -8.63 -1.15
N PRO A 313 10.10 -8.79 -1.00
CA PRO A 313 10.71 -10.05 -0.58
C PRO A 313 10.18 -10.48 0.78
N ARG A 314 9.96 -11.79 0.96
CA ARG A 314 9.43 -12.33 2.22
C ARG A 314 10.28 -11.91 3.42
N ASP A 315 11.58 -12.01 3.35
CA ASP A 315 12.50 -11.67 4.44
C ASP A 315 12.54 -10.18 4.77
N LEU A 316 12.16 -9.29 3.83
CA LEU A 316 11.96 -7.86 4.09
C LEU A 316 10.53 -7.53 4.59
N ALA A 317 9.61 -8.49 4.49
CA ALA A 317 8.26 -8.36 5.05
C ALA A 317 8.17 -8.91 6.48
N GLU A 318 8.89 -9.99 6.81
CA GLU A 318 8.75 -10.72 8.06
C GLU A 318 9.28 -9.94 9.28
N MET A 319 8.43 -9.79 10.29
CA MET A 319 8.83 -9.37 11.64
C MET A 319 8.69 -10.57 12.57
N GLY A 320 9.81 -11.06 13.09
CA GLY A 320 9.86 -12.33 13.82
C GLY A 320 9.10 -12.37 15.16
N THR A 321 8.65 -11.21 15.65
CA THR A 321 8.04 -11.06 16.98
C THR A 321 6.51 -11.12 17.00
N VAL A 322 5.86 -11.17 15.83
CA VAL A 322 4.40 -11.14 15.71
C VAL A 322 3.88 -12.33 14.90
N PRO A 323 2.63 -12.79 15.14
CA PRO A 323 2.01 -13.86 14.34
C PRO A 323 2.02 -13.55 12.87
N ARG A 324 2.33 -14.55 12.05
CA ARG A 324 2.47 -14.41 10.60
C ARG A 324 1.76 -15.55 9.87
N PHE A 325 1.18 -15.18 8.73
CA PHE A 325 0.43 -16.04 7.84
C PHE A 325 0.90 -15.78 6.42
N TYR A 326 0.90 -16.79 5.57
CA TYR A 326 1.43 -16.69 4.21
C TYR A 326 0.33 -16.88 3.18
N ALA A 327 0.31 -16.01 2.16
CA ALA A 327 -0.63 -16.04 1.07
C ALA A 327 0.11 -16.07 -0.28
N GLU A 328 -0.29 -16.94 -1.19
CA GLU A 328 0.23 -16.91 -2.55
C GLU A 328 -0.48 -15.84 -3.37
N GLY A 329 0.27 -14.91 -3.96
CA GLY A 329 -0.33 -13.90 -4.81
C GLY A 329 0.49 -12.66 -5.05
N LYS A 330 0.07 -11.90 -6.08
CA LYS A 330 0.70 -10.63 -6.44
C LYS A 330 0.34 -9.54 -5.45
N HIS A 331 1.32 -8.74 -5.03
CA HIS A 331 1.22 -7.63 -4.08
C HIS A 331 -0.05 -6.79 -4.21
N GLY A 332 -0.29 -6.23 -5.38
CA GLY A 332 -1.46 -5.37 -5.63
C GLY A 332 -2.81 -6.12 -5.71
N ARG A 333 -2.81 -7.46 -5.58
CA ARG A 333 -4.02 -8.28 -5.59
C ARG A 333 -4.29 -9.01 -4.29
N LEU A 334 -3.40 -8.95 -3.31
CA LEU A 334 -3.55 -9.64 -2.03
C LEU A 334 -4.88 -9.29 -1.35
N CYS A 335 -5.27 -8.01 -1.33
CA CYS A 335 -6.54 -7.59 -0.74
C CYS A 335 -7.79 -8.02 -1.53
N ASN A 336 -7.63 -8.60 -2.71
CA ASN A 336 -8.72 -9.18 -3.52
C ASN A 336 -8.73 -10.72 -3.48
N ALA A 337 -7.73 -11.36 -2.89
CA ALA A 337 -7.63 -12.81 -2.76
C ALA A 337 -8.61 -13.32 -1.69
N SER A 338 -9.34 -14.38 -2.01
CA SER A 338 -10.45 -14.85 -1.15
C SER A 338 -9.97 -15.41 0.18
N ASP A 339 -8.83 -16.09 0.20
CA ASP A 339 -8.17 -16.63 1.38
C ASP A 339 -7.61 -15.50 2.28
N VAL A 340 -6.99 -14.47 1.70
CA VAL A 340 -6.55 -13.27 2.42
C VAL A 340 -7.74 -12.52 3.04
N ILE A 341 -8.85 -12.40 2.31
CA ILE A 341 -10.07 -11.78 2.82
C ILE A 341 -10.64 -12.59 3.99
N ALA A 342 -10.75 -13.91 3.85
CA ALA A 342 -11.23 -14.80 4.92
C ALA A 342 -10.34 -14.68 6.16
N ALA A 343 -9.02 -14.78 6.00
CA ALA A 343 -8.06 -14.60 7.10
C ALA A 343 -8.19 -13.22 7.76
N THR A 344 -8.36 -12.15 6.98
CA THR A 344 -8.50 -10.80 7.51
C THR A 344 -9.76 -10.65 8.37
N ILE A 345 -10.89 -11.26 7.95
CA ILE A 345 -12.15 -11.27 8.71
C ILE A 345 -11.95 -12.05 10.01
N GLU A 346 -11.45 -13.29 9.96
CA GLU A 346 -11.20 -14.12 11.14
C GLU A 346 -10.24 -13.44 12.13
N LEU A 347 -9.16 -12.83 11.63
CA LEU A 347 -8.22 -12.06 12.44
C LEU A 347 -8.90 -10.83 13.06
N ALA A 348 -9.75 -10.12 12.34
CA ALA A 348 -10.48 -8.97 12.86
C ALA A 348 -11.49 -9.36 13.95
N GLU A 349 -12.13 -10.53 13.85
CA GLU A 349 -13.08 -11.06 14.81
C GLU A 349 -12.39 -11.57 16.10
N SER A 350 -11.43 -12.47 15.92
CA SER A 350 -10.90 -13.28 17.03
C SER A 350 -9.39 -13.08 17.32
N GLY A 351 -8.64 -12.52 16.37
CA GLY A 351 -7.18 -12.46 16.44
C GLY A 351 -6.46 -13.72 15.98
N ALA A 352 -7.20 -14.74 15.49
CA ALA A 352 -6.67 -15.99 14.98
C ALA A 352 -7.32 -16.33 13.63
N THR A 353 -6.63 -17.09 12.80
CA THR A 353 -7.15 -17.59 11.52
C THR A 353 -6.60 -18.97 11.19
N ASN A 354 -7.43 -19.76 10.51
CA ASN A 354 -7.04 -21.01 9.87
C ASN A 354 -7.12 -20.92 8.32
N ALA A 355 -7.52 -19.77 7.78
CA ALA A 355 -7.65 -19.59 6.34
C ALA A 355 -6.31 -19.49 5.61
N LEU A 356 -5.21 -19.20 6.33
CA LEU A 356 -3.86 -19.13 5.76
C LEU A 356 -2.87 -19.94 6.60
N PRO A 357 -1.84 -20.56 5.97
CA PRO A 357 -0.81 -21.30 6.66
C PRO A 357 0.13 -20.37 7.46
N THR A 358 0.70 -20.90 8.54
CA THR A 358 1.69 -20.20 9.39
C THR A 358 3.14 -20.45 8.95
N ALA A 359 3.34 -21.30 7.93
CA ALA A 359 4.62 -21.54 7.28
C ALA A 359 4.50 -21.24 5.77
N PRO A 360 5.55 -20.70 5.14
CA PRO A 360 5.52 -20.44 3.70
C PRO A 360 5.44 -21.76 2.93
N PRO A 361 4.73 -21.80 1.78
CA PRO A 361 4.65 -22.98 0.95
C PRO A 361 6.03 -23.37 0.40
N ALA A 362 6.26 -24.67 0.15
CA ALA A 362 7.53 -25.20 -0.34
C ALA A 362 7.96 -24.58 -1.69
N SER A 363 6.99 -24.22 -2.54
CA SER A 363 7.19 -23.54 -3.82
C SER A 363 7.90 -22.17 -3.69
N ALA A 364 7.78 -21.51 -2.55
CA ALA A 364 8.44 -20.22 -2.30
C ALA A 364 9.98 -20.32 -2.22
N PHE A 365 10.52 -21.51 -2.02
CA PHE A 365 11.97 -21.75 -1.87
C PHE A 365 12.70 -22.09 -3.17
N GLU A 366 11.99 -22.30 -4.29
CA GLU A 366 12.64 -22.51 -5.59
C GLU A 366 13.20 -21.19 -6.14
N SER A 367 14.47 -20.94 -5.85
CA SER A 367 15.18 -19.77 -6.36
C SER A 367 15.57 -19.95 -7.82
N LEU A 368 14.84 -19.34 -8.72
CA LEU A 368 15.28 -19.10 -10.08
C LEU A 368 16.11 -17.80 -10.09
N ARG A 369 17.43 -17.89 -9.95
CA ARG A 369 18.33 -16.78 -10.23
C ARG A 369 18.29 -16.51 -11.74
N ARG A 370 17.53 -15.52 -12.16
CA ARG A 370 17.55 -15.01 -13.54
C ARG A 370 17.96 -13.55 -13.49
N PRO A 371 19.03 -13.14 -14.20
CA PRO A 371 19.27 -11.71 -14.46
C PRO A 371 18.06 -11.17 -15.23
N VAL A 372 17.55 -10.03 -14.83
CA VAL A 372 16.50 -9.30 -15.55
C VAL A 372 17.22 -8.48 -16.61
N THR A 373 17.08 -8.89 -17.89
CA THR A 373 17.54 -8.13 -19.06
C THR A 373 16.59 -6.97 -19.39
#